data_e5d4aeb3a8641ca33e51b059af30fe08
#
_entry.id   e5d4aeb3a8641ca33e51b059af30fe08
#
_cell.length_a   1.000
_cell.length_b   1.000
_cell.length_c   1.000
_cell.angle_alpha   90.00
_cell.angle_beta   90.00
_cell.angle_gamma   90.00
#
_symmetry.space_group_name_H-M   'P 1'
#
loop_
_entity.id
_entity.type
_entity.pdbx_description
1 polymer ?
#
loop_
_entity_poly.entity_id
_entity_poly.type
_entity_poly.pdbx_seq_one_letter_code
_entity_poly.pdbx_strand_id
1 'polypeptide(L)'
;FELSEGSFFSFLSNDNQYSRETLVGDIESLESYYRDRGYLKFSIESSQISLSRDKKSIFITHNINEGDKYTINEVDVIGDIPFEEEVYKEIINSLKDQTYSQAQVTSIEEFFVNILGNRGYAFAEVTGNTEITEDSNLVKLIFSVLPGNRTYTRKILFTGNLVTQDNVLRREMRQFEGAWSSNNNIEAGKVRLERLGYFKEVNVETIPVVGTDDQIDVVYSVEEETTGSVGGNIGYSDFGLMLGFNLQEKNFFGSGNTVGIGINKNIYSEMYNISYMNPYATKDGVSLGYNVYFRETDYGEFNVANYLTNSHGLGAQFGYPISDISRLGFSLTYDKTDIDIGTLPAREIYDFVSAEGRVFET
;
A
#
# COMPACT_ATOMS: atom_id res chain seq x y z
N PHE A 1 -25.58 8.94 0.68
CA PHE A 1 -26.15 9.21 2.01
C PHE A 1 -25.87 8.05 2.93
N GLU A 2 -25.52 8.34 4.17
CA GLU A 2 -25.31 7.31 5.22
C GLU A 2 -26.64 6.91 5.84
N LEU A 3 -27.62 7.82 5.89
CA LEU A 3 -28.98 7.51 6.33
C LEU A 3 -29.74 6.83 5.19
N SER A 4 -30.03 5.55 5.32
CA SER A 4 -30.76 4.76 4.33
C SER A 4 -31.95 4.03 4.95
N GLU A 5 -32.91 3.62 4.12
CA GLU A 5 -33.97 2.72 4.59
C GLU A 5 -33.38 1.35 4.99
N GLY A 6 -33.85 0.78 6.09
CA GLY A 6 -33.37 -0.51 6.61
C GLY A 6 -33.51 -1.63 5.58
N SER A 7 -32.41 -2.23 5.18
CA SER A 7 -32.34 -3.44 4.36
C SER A 7 -32.55 -4.70 5.21
N PHE A 8 -32.84 -5.84 4.59
CA PHE A 8 -32.98 -7.13 5.27
C PHE A 8 -31.77 -7.52 6.14
N PHE A 9 -30.58 -6.97 5.81
CA PHE A 9 -29.33 -7.17 6.57
C PHE A 9 -28.95 -6.01 7.51
N SER A 10 -29.83 -5.01 7.70
CA SER A 10 -29.56 -3.86 8.57
C SER A 10 -29.36 -4.19 10.05
N PHE A 11 -29.62 -5.43 10.47
CA PHE A 11 -29.30 -5.92 11.81
C PHE A 11 -27.79 -6.14 12.03
N LEU A 12 -26.99 -6.13 10.95
CA LEU A 12 -25.52 -6.27 10.98
C LEU A 12 -24.80 -4.90 10.84
N SER A 13 -25.52 -3.85 10.45
CA SER A 13 -24.99 -2.48 10.33
C SER A 13 -25.93 -1.51 11.05
N ASN A 14 -25.39 -0.42 11.59
CA ASN A 14 -26.17 0.64 12.22
C ASN A 14 -26.64 1.73 11.24
N ASP A 15 -26.57 1.48 9.94
CA ASP A 15 -26.80 2.47 8.86
C ASP A 15 -28.24 3.03 8.83
N ASN A 16 -29.17 2.35 9.51
CA ASN A 16 -30.56 2.77 9.63
C ASN A 16 -30.89 3.51 10.95
N GLN A 17 -29.86 3.82 11.76
CA GLN A 17 -30.06 4.54 13.01
C GLN A 17 -29.79 6.04 12.81
N TYR A 18 -30.79 6.86 13.17
CA TYR A 18 -30.60 8.29 13.15
C TYR A 18 -29.58 8.73 14.20
N SER A 19 -28.54 9.44 13.74
CA SER A 19 -27.69 10.26 14.61
C SER A 19 -27.64 11.71 14.07
N ARG A 20 -27.36 12.65 14.94
CA ARG A 20 -27.21 14.06 14.54
C ARG A 20 -25.97 14.24 13.63
N GLU A 21 -24.95 13.47 13.88
CA GLU A 21 -23.68 13.51 13.14
C GLU A 21 -23.87 13.00 11.71
N THR A 22 -24.57 11.86 11.53
CA THR A 22 -24.90 11.33 10.19
C THR A 22 -25.80 12.28 9.40
N LEU A 23 -26.75 12.96 10.06
CA LEU A 23 -27.58 13.95 9.38
C LEU A 23 -26.75 15.16 8.90
N VAL A 24 -25.79 15.64 9.69
CA VAL A 24 -24.90 16.74 9.27
C VAL A 24 -24.07 16.30 8.08
N GLY A 25 -23.49 15.10 8.10
CA GLY A 25 -22.73 14.53 6.99
C GLY A 25 -23.57 14.38 5.71
N ASP A 26 -24.83 13.95 5.83
CA ASP A 26 -25.74 13.86 4.69
C ASP A 26 -26.11 15.24 4.12
N ILE A 27 -26.25 16.26 4.96
CA ILE A 27 -26.45 17.65 4.54
C ILE A 27 -25.23 18.17 3.77
N GLU A 28 -24.03 17.96 4.30
CA GLU A 28 -22.78 18.35 3.63
C GLU A 28 -22.61 17.61 2.30
N SER A 29 -22.97 16.33 2.25
CA SER A 29 -22.96 15.54 1.02
C SER A 29 -23.94 16.07 -0.02
N LEU A 30 -25.12 16.53 0.42
CA LEU A 30 -26.11 17.13 -0.46
C LEU A 30 -25.63 18.49 -1.01
N GLU A 31 -25.06 19.33 -0.17
CA GLU A 31 -24.46 20.61 -0.61
C GLU A 31 -23.33 20.38 -1.62
N SER A 32 -22.44 19.45 -1.34
CA SER A 32 -21.35 19.05 -2.25
C SER A 32 -21.90 18.55 -3.59
N TYR A 33 -22.93 17.69 -3.57
CA TYR A 33 -23.58 17.18 -4.77
C TYR A 33 -24.10 18.28 -5.70
N TYR A 34 -24.74 19.31 -5.14
CA TYR A 34 -25.27 20.43 -5.93
C TYR A 34 -24.15 21.37 -6.40
N ARG A 35 -23.17 21.69 -5.54
CA ARG A 35 -22.01 22.53 -5.90
C ARG A 35 -21.16 21.89 -6.99
N ASP A 36 -21.03 20.57 -7.01
CA ASP A 36 -20.33 19.85 -8.08
C ASP A 36 -21.05 19.87 -9.44
N ARG A 37 -22.32 20.27 -9.43
CA ARG A 37 -23.15 20.38 -10.64
C ARG A 37 -23.42 21.81 -11.08
N GLY A 38 -22.75 22.77 -10.45
CA GLY A 38 -22.79 24.19 -10.82
C GLY A 38 -23.75 25.04 -10.00
N TYR A 39 -24.42 24.51 -9.01
CA TYR A 39 -25.37 25.25 -8.17
C TYR A 39 -24.67 25.93 -7.00
N LEU A 40 -23.89 26.98 -7.30
CA LEU A 40 -23.07 27.70 -6.31
C LEU A 40 -23.90 28.32 -5.16
N LYS A 41 -25.13 28.74 -5.45
CA LYS A 41 -26.04 29.37 -4.47
C LYS A 41 -27.01 28.37 -3.84
N PHE A 42 -26.73 27.05 -4.00
CA PHE A 42 -27.53 26.05 -3.32
C PHE A 42 -27.54 26.30 -1.80
N SER A 43 -28.72 26.21 -1.22
CA SER A 43 -28.90 26.35 0.23
C SER A 43 -30.04 25.48 0.74
N ILE A 44 -29.93 25.02 1.97
CA ILE A 44 -30.98 24.31 2.69
C ILE A 44 -31.71 25.34 3.55
N GLU A 45 -32.95 25.71 3.17
CA GLU A 45 -33.72 26.71 3.88
C GLU A 45 -34.24 26.21 5.22
N SER A 46 -34.63 24.95 5.30
CA SER A 46 -35.05 24.32 6.55
C SER A 46 -34.92 22.80 6.51
N SER A 47 -34.65 22.22 7.68
CA SER A 47 -34.64 20.77 7.92
C SER A 47 -35.66 20.45 9.00
N GLN A 48 -36.63 19.59 8.69
CA GLN A 48 -37.63 19.12 9.62
C GLN A 48 -37.47 17.66 9.89
N ILE A 49 -37.46 17.28 11.17
CA ILE A 49 -37.37 15.91 11.62
C ILE A 49 -38.68 15.58 12.35
N SER A 50 -39.34 14.53 11.91
CA SER A 50 -40.57 14.05 12.53
C SER A 50 -40.52 12.58 12.85
N LEU A 51 -41.04 12.21 14.01
CA LEU A 51 -41.12 10.83 14.46
C LEU A 51 -42.48 10.23 14.13
N SER A 52 -42.54 9.02 13.61
CA SER A 52 -43.79 8.30 13.39
C SER A 52 -44.56 8.06 14.70
N ARG A 53 -45.88 7.86 14.63
CA ARG A 53 -46.74 7.65 15.80
C ARG A 53 -46.33 6.40 16.63
N ASP A 54 -45.86 5.38 15.96
CA ASP A 54 -45.37 4.13 16.56
C ASP A 54 -43.93 4.24 17.07
N LYS A 55 -43.26 5.39 16.87
CA LYS A 55 -41.88 5.69 17.26
C LYS A 55 -40.83 4.77 16.65
N LYS A 56 -41.13 4.13 15.52
CA LYS A 56 -40.21 3.20 14.83
C LYS A 56 -39.51 3.81 13.63
N SER A 57 -40.01 4.95 13.11
CA SER A 57 -39.43 5.59 11.91
C SER A 57 -39.27 7.09 12.14
N ILE A 58 -38.21 7.64 11.57
CA ILE A 58 -37.92 9.07 11.52
C ILE A 58 -38.07 9.51 10.07
N PHE A 59 -38.78 10.58 9.85
CA PHE A 59 -38.91 11.25 8.57
C PHE A 59 -38.10 12.55 8.60
N ILE A 60 -37.19 12.70 7.63
CA ILE A 60 -36.35 13.88 7.46
C ILE A 60 -36.79 14.56 6.18
N THR A 61 -37.16 15.82 6.28
CA THR A 61 -37.58 16.64 5.13
C THR A 61 -36.70 17.88 5.05
N HIS A 62 -35.98 18.04 3.95
CA HIS A 62 -35.21 19.24 3.64
C HIS A 62 -35.96 20.09 2.61
N ASN A 63 -36.19 21.36 2.92
CA ASN A 63 -36.58 22.34 1.95
C ASN A 63 -35.31 22.98 1.41
N ILE A 64 -35.09 22.84 0.11
CA ILE A 64 -33.89 23.31 -0.58
C ILE A 64 -34.23 24.43 -1.57
N ASN A 65 -33.25 25.32 -1.74
CA ASN A 65 -33.23 26.28 -2.84
C ASN A 65 -31.99 25.94 -3.69
N GLU A 66 -32.24 25.43 -4.91
CA GLU A 66 -31.15 25.02 -5.80
C GLU A 66 -30.36 26.21 -6.34
N GLY A 67 -31.06 27.36 -6.57
CA GLY A 67 -30.49 28.50 -7.26
C GLY A 67 -30.23 28.23 -8.74
N ASP A 68 -29.44 29.08 -9.37
CA ASP A 68 -29.06 28.96 -10.77
C ASP A 68 -27.79 28.11 -10.96
N LYS A 69 -27.70 27.54 -12.16
CA LYS A 69 -26.51 26.76 -12.57
C LYS A 69 -25.47 27.69 -13.20
N TYR A 70 -24.25 27.66 -12.69
CA TYR A 70 -23.13 28.52 -13.09
C TYR A 70 -22.15 27.84 -14.04
N THR A 71 -21.62 28.62 -14.99
CA THR A 71 -20.55 28.22 -15.94
C THR A 71 -19.32 29.09 -15.72
N ILE A 72 -18.15 28.48 -15.79
CA ILE A 72 -16.88 29.19 -15.62
C ILE A 72 -16.56 29.94 -16.91
N ASN A 73 -16.45 31.26 -16.86
CA ASN A 73 -16.07 32.09 -18.02
C ASN A 73 -14.61 32.49 -18.04
N GLU A 74 -14.00 32.64 -16.87
CA GLU A 74 -12.62 33.09 -16.72
C GLU A 74 -11.97 32.37 -15.54
N VAL A 75 -10.68 32.09 -15.66
CA VAL A 75 -9.89 31.50 -14.57
C VAL A 75 -8.55 32.26 -14.49
N ASP A 76 -8.29 32.84 -13.32
CA ASP A 76 -7.05 33.51 -13.00
C ASP A 76 -6.26 32.76 -11.93
N VAL A 77 -4.94 32.85 -11.99
CA VAL A 77 -4.04 32.39 -10.93
C VAL A 77 -3.22 33.59 -10.48
N ILE A 78 -3.28 33.91 -9.21
CA ILE A 78 -2.62 35.06 -8.60
C ILE A 78 -1.72 34.61 -7.44
N GLY A 79 -0.67 35.39 -7.16
CA GLY A 79 0.26 35.13 -6.08
C GLY A 79 1.70 34.95 -6.58
N ASP A 80 2.57 34.50 -5.68
CA ASP A 80 3.98 34.26 -5.98
C ASP A 80 4.17 32.77 -6.41
N ILE A 81 4.18 32.56 -7.72
CA ILE A 81 4.22 31.21 -8.28
C ILE A 81 5.66 30.88 -8.69
N PRO A 82 6.38 29.98 -7.96
CA PRO A 82 7.80 29.70 -8.18
C PRO A 82 8.04 28.68 -9.32
N PHE A 83 7.20 28.68 -10.36
CA PHE A 83 7.34 27.86 -11.56
C PHE A 83 6.60 28.46 -12.76
N GLU A 84 6.93 27.98 -13.95
CA GLU A 84 6.47 28.53 -15.22
C GLU A 84 4.98 28.25 -15.46
N GLU A 85 4.28 29.19 -16.11
CA GLU A 85 2.84 29.14 -16.42
C GLU A 85 2.47 27.89 -17.25
N GLU A 86 3.38 27.44 -18.09
CA GLU A 86 3.21 26.25 -18.93
C GLU A 86 2.84 24.99 -18.13
N VAL A 87 3.27 24.89 -16.87
CA VAL A 87 3.00 23.74 -15.98
C VAL A 87 1.52 23.60 -15.67
N TYR A 88 0.78 24.68 -15.56
CA TYR A 88 -0.64 24.68 -15.17
C TYR A 88 -1.59 25.23 -16.23
N LYS A 89 -1.07 25.87 -17.28
CA LYS A 89 -1.85 26.55 -18.31
C LYS A 89 -2.89 25.67 -18.98
N GLU A 90 -2.55 24.43 -19.33
CA GLU A 90 -3.50 23.52 -19.98
C GLU A 90 -4.63 23.14 -19.03
N ILE A 91 -4.33 22.92 -17.74
CA ILE A 91 -5.33 22.57 -16.73
C ILE A 91 -6.28 23.75 -16.51
N ILE A 92 -5.75 24.95 -16.35
CA ILE A 92 -6.55 26.16 -16.17
C ILE A 92 -7.46 26.41 -17.38
N ASN A 93 -6.91 26.30 -18.60
CA ASN A 93 -7.67 26.47 -19.83
C ASN A 93 -8.78 25.41 -20.00
N SER A 94 -8.59 24.21 -19.49
CA SER A 94 -9.59 23.16 -19.57
C SER A 94 -10.85 23.41 -18.74
N LEU A 95 -10.78 24.28 -17.73
CA LEU A 95 -11.92 24.69 -16.92
C LEU A 95 -12.84 25.69 -17.60
N LYS A 96 -12.32 26.45 -18.57
CA LYS A 96 -13.07 27.51 -19.23
C LYS A 96 -14.24 26.93 -20.01
N ASP A 97 -15.38 27.59 -19.92
CA ASP A 97 -16.65 27.20 -20.51
C ASP A 97 -17.25 25.90 -19.95
N GLN A 98 -16.66 25.36 -18.84
CA GLN A 98 -17.21 24.21 -18.13
C GLN A 98 -18.25 24.64 -17.08
N THR A 99 -19.15 23.73 -16.76
CA THR A 99 -20.01 23.90 -15.59
C THR A 99 -19.15 23.95 -14.33
N TYR A 100 -19.40 24.88 -13.44
CA TYR A 100 -18.71 24.92 -12.15
C TYR A 100 -18.82 23.58 -11.41
N SER A 101 -17.75 23.16 -10.81
CA SER A 101 -17.70 21.98 -9.92
C SER A 101 -16.75 22.25 -8.77
N GLN A 102 -17.23 22.16 -7.54
CA GLN A 102 -16.38 22.31 -6.34
C GLN A 102 -15.29 21.25 -6.29
N ALA A 103 -15.59 20.00 -6.66
CA ALA A 103 -14.61 18.93 -6.69
C ALA A 103 -13.47 19.22 -7.68
N GLN A 104 -13.75 19.83 -8.83
CA GLN A 104 -12.71 20.26 -9.77
C GLN A 104 -11.84 21.38 -9.19
N VAL A 105 -12.44 22.36 -8.51
CA VAL A 105 -11.69 23.44 -7.84
C VAL A 105 -10.75 22.84 -6.80
N THR A 106 -11.26 21.99 -5.92
CA THR A 106 -10.45 21.31 -4.90
C THR A 106 -9.31 20.47 -5.51
N SER A 107 -9.58 19.73 -6.60
CA SER A 107 -8.55 18.96 -7.29
C SER A 107 -7.42 19.84 -7.84
N ILE A 108 -7.72 21.05 -8.26
CA ILE A 108 -6.72 22.00 -8.76
C ILE A 108 -5.95 22.64 -7.60
N GLU A 109 -6.62 22.97 -6.50
CA GLU A 109 -5.95 23.41 -5.27
C GLU A 109 -4.92 22.35 -4.82
N GLU A 110 -5.32 21.09 -4.74
CA GLU A 110 -4.45 19.96 -4.41
C GLU A 110 -3.30 19.78 -5.42
N PHE A 111 -3.56 19.95 -6.71
CA PHE A 111 -2.53 19.91 -7.75
C PHE A 111 -1.45 20.97 -7.51
N PHE A 112 -1.83 22.22 -7.24
CA PHE A 112 -0.87 23.29 -6.95
C PHE A 112 -0.10 23.02 -5.65
N VAL A 113 -0.80 22.64 -4.56
CA VAL A 113 -0.18 22.28 -3.28
C VAL A 113 0.83 21.14 -3.46
N ASN A 114 0.49 20.15 -4.27
CA ASN A 114 1.36 19.00 -4.52
C ASN A 114 2.62 19.41 -5.32
N ILE A 115 2.47 20.20 -6.38
CA ILE A 115 3.63 20.71 -7.15
C ILE A 115 4.54 21.57 -6.28
N LEU A 116 3.97 22.45 -5.48
CA LEU A 116 4.71 23.31 -4.55
C LEU A 116 5.42 22.48 -3.47
N GLY A 117 4.70 21.54 -2.85
CA GLY A 117 5.26 20.63 -1.86
C GLY A 117 6.42 19.78 -2.40
N ASN A 118 6.37 19.39 -3.66
CA ASN A 118 7.47 18.67 -4.32
C ASN A 118 8.70 19.55 -4.64
N ARG A 119 8.53 20.86 -4.60
CA ARG A 119 9.60 21.85 -4.77
C ARG A 119 10.12 22.42 -3.46
N GLY A 120 9.67 21.90 -2.34
CA GLY A 120 10.12 22.28 -1.01
C GLY A 120 9.18 23.23 -0.26
N TYR A 121 8.05 23.61 -0.82
CA TYR A 121 7.08 24.48 -0.16
C TYR A 121 6.06 23.66 0.63
N ALA A 122 6.49 23.09 1.75
CA ALA A 122 5.68 22.13 2.52
C ALA A 122 4.39 22.73 3.11
N PHE A 123 4.36 24.05 3.29
CA PHE A 123 3.21 24.77 3.87
C PHE A 123 2.55 25.72 2.87
N ALA A 124 2.61 25.36 1.57
CA ALA A 124 1.93 26.12 0.55
C ALA A 124 0.41 26.07 0.75
N GLU A 125 -0.23 27.21 0.69
CA GLU A 125 -1.68 27.35 0.73
C GLU A 125 -2.17 27.81 -0.65
N VAL A 126 -3.20 27.12 -1.13
CA VAL A 126 -3.86 27.47 -2.39
C VAL A 126 -5.35 27.49 -2.14
N THR A 127 -6.01 28.58 -2.54
CA THR A 127 -7.45 28.75 -2.33
C THR A 127 -8.11 29.18 -3.63
N GLY A 128 -9.11 28.43 -4.08
CA GLY A 128 -9.95 28.77 -5.23
C GLY A 128 -11.16 29.59 -4.80
N ASN A 129 -11.18 30.84 -5.19
CA ASN A 129 -12.29 31.76 -4.92
C ASN A 129 -13.16 31.95 -6.15
N THR A 130 -14.45 32.17 -5.94
CA THR A 130 -15.43 32.41 -7.02
C THR A 130 -15.93 33.83 -6.96
N GLU A 131 -15.89 34.52 -8.10
CA GLU A 131 -16.53 35.84 -8.28
C GLU A 131 -17.69 35.65 -9.28
N ILE A 132 -18.93 35.93 -8.81
CA ILE A 132 -20.14 35.81 -9.63
C ILE A 132 -20.33 37.12 -10.39
N THR A 133 -20.49 37.04 -11.72
CA THR A 133 -20.85 38.19 -12.54
C THR A 133 -22.32 38.53 -12.33
N GLU A 134 -22.60 39.76 -11.94
CA GLU A 134 -24.00 40.23 -11.74
C GLU A 134 -24.84 40.03 -12.99
N ASP A 135 -26.10 39.65 -12.79
CA ASP A 135 -27.10 39.40 -13.85
C ASP A 135 -26.73 38.33 -14.90
N SER A 136 -25.78 37.47 -14.57
CA SER A 136 -25.39 36.35 -15.43
C SER A 136 -25.15 35.08 -14.63
N ASN A 137 -25.28 33.91 -15.27
CA ASN A 137 -24.95 32.62 -14.69
C ASN A 137 -23.49 32.27 -14.98
N LEU A 138 -22.61 33.27 -14.96
CA LEU A 138 -21.17 33.14 -15.20
C LEU A 138 -20.41 33.39 -13.91
N VAL A 139 -19.35 32.63 -13.74
CA VAL A 139 -18.46 32.72 -12.59
C VAL A 139 -16.99 32.78 -13.04
N LYS A 140 -16.26 33.71 -12.44
CA LYS A 140 -14.81 33.78 -12.56
C LYS A 140 -14.18 33.02 -11.38
N LEU A 141 -13.22 32.13 -11.68
CA LEU A 141 -12.41 31.45 -10.67
C LEU A 141 -11.09 32.17 -10.48
N ILE A 142 -10.68 32.35 -9.24
CA ILE A 142 -9.38 32.96 -8.89
C ILE A 142 -8.67 32.04 -7.92
N PHE A 143 -7.58 31.41 -8.38
CA PHE A 143 -6.70 30.61 -7.53
C PHE A 143 -5.64 31.51 -6.91
N SER A 144 -5.74 31.73 -5.60
CA SER A 144 -4.73 32.48 -4.83
C SER A 144 -3.67 31.52 -4.33
N VAL A 145 -2.42 31.67 -4.77
CA VAL A 145 -1.28 30.80 -4.43
C VAL A 145 -0.37 31.52 -3.46
N LEU A 146 -0.19 30.96 -2.27
CA LEU A 146 0.70 31.42 -1.22
C LEU A 146 1.71 30.32 -0.91
N PRO A 147 2.89 30.30 -1.57
CA PRO A 147 3.86 29.20 -1.42
C PRO A 147 4.51 29.16 -0.02
N GLY A 148 4.60 30.29 0.66
CA GLY A 148 5.35 30.38 1.92
C GLY A 148 6.86 30.22 1.72
N ASN A 149 7.58 29.84 2.79
CA ASN A 149 9.01 29.63 2.73
C ASN A 149 9.34 28.21 2.24
N ARG A 150 10.44 28.09 1.52
CA ARG A 150 10.94 26.79 1.11
C ARG A 150 11.60 26.08 2.29
N THR A 151 11.27 24.81 2.50
CA THR A 151 11.62 24.07 3.71
C THR A 151 12.59 22.92 3.45
N TYR A 152 13.49 22.68 4.41
CA TYR A 152 14.37 21.51 4.46
C TYR A 152 13.86 20.51 5.47
N THR A 153 13.98 19.22 5.15
CA THR A 153 13.77 18.15 6.13
C THR A 153 14.95 18.08 7.08
N ARG A 154 14.74 18.50 8.33
CA ARG A 154 15.79 18.46 9.36
C ARG A 154 16.05 17.04 9.83
N LYS A 155 14.99 16.33 10.22
CA LYS A 155 15.06 14.95 10.72
C LYS A 155 13.90 14.12 10.20
N ILE A 156 14.17 12.82 10.07
CA ILE A 156 13.16 11.80 9.84
C ILE A 156 13.11 10.94 11.10
N LEU A 157 11.95 10.94 11.77
CA LEU A 157 11.71 10.25 13.02
C LEU A 157 10.73 9.10 12.80
N PHE A 158 10.92 8.03 13.57
CA PHE A 158 10.00 6.89 13.57
C PHE A 158 9.46 6.66 14.96
N THR A 159 8.17 6.35 15.05
CA THR A 159 7.47 6.06 16.31
C THR A 159 6.58 4.82 16.14
N GLY A 160 6.40 4.06 17.22
CA GLY A 160 5.57 2.85 17.20
C GLY A 160 6.30 1.56 16.77
N ASN A 161 7.52 1.65 16.28
CA ASN A 161 8.35 0.50 15.91
C ASN A 161 9.04 -0.10 17.17
N LEU A 162 8.29 -0.93 17.90
CA LEU A 162 8.77 -1.53 19.15
C LEU A 162 9.71 -2.72 18.91
N VAL A 163 9.47 -3.50 17.86
CA VAL A 163 10.24 -4.68 17.45
C VAL A 163 11.13 -4.36 16.27
N THR A 164 10.59 -3.70 15.23
CA THR A 164 11.31 -3.38 14.00
C THR A 164 12.40 -2.35 14.25
N GLN A 165 13.61 -2.66 13.85
CA GLN A 165 14.77 -1.78 14.04
C GLN A 165 14.67 -0.52 13.17
N ASP A 166 15.11 0.64 13.68
CA ASP A 166 15.08 1.93 12.98
C ASP A 166 15.74 1.88 11.58
N ASN A 167 16.83 1.15 11.45
CA ASN A 167 17.53 1.01 10.16
C ASN A 167 16.67 0.32 9.09
N VAL A 168 15.71 -0.53 9.48
CA VAL A 168 14.79 -1.19 8.55
C VAL A 168 13.79 -0.19 7.98
N LEU A 169 13.27 0.73 8.79
CA LEU A 169 12.39 1.79 8.32
C LEU A 169 13.19 2.82 7.51
N ARG A 170 14.34 3.25 8.03
CA ARG A 170 15.18 4.31 7.45
C ARG A 170 15.66 3.99 6.04
N ARG A 171 16.00 2.74 5.75
CA ARG A 171 16.44 2.32 4.39
C ARG A 171 15.34 2.41 3.33
N GLU A 172 14.07 2.46 3.76
CA GLU A 172 12.92 2.61 2.84
C GLU A 172 12.65 4.07 2.48
N MET A 173 13.24 5.03 3.17
CA MET A 173 13.00 6.45 2.95
C MET A 173 13.54 6.93 1.59
N ARG A 174 12.75 7.78 0.93
CA ARG A 174 13.13 8.49 -0.30
C ARG A 174 13.43 9.96 -0.05
N GLN A 175 12.85 10.54 1.00
CA GLN A 175 13.24 11.84 1.51
C GLN A 175 14.53 11.70 2.32
N PHE A 176 15.47 12.64 2.13
CA PHE A 176 16.72 12.68 2.89
C PHE A 176 16.72 13.84 3.87
N GLU A 177 17.35 13.63 5.02
CA GLU A 177 17.65 14.69 5.99
C GLU A 177 18.63 15.69 5.36
N GLY A 178 18.41 16.99 5.58
CA GLY A 178 19.17 18.08 4.98
C GLY A 178 18.81 18.43 3.53
N ALA A 179 17.92 17.68 2.89
CA ALA A 179 17.41 17.98 1.55
C ALA A 179 16.13 18.82 1.59
N TRP A 180 15.83 19.50 0.48
CA TRP A 180 14.52 20.13 0.30
C TRP A 180 13.42 19.09 0.50
N SER A 181 12.34 19.49 1.19
CA SER A 181 11.18 18.63 1.36
C SER A 181 10.53 18.30 0.01
N SER A 182 9.99 17.09 -0.11
CA SER A 182 9.23 16.69 -1.27
C SER A 182 8.08 15.77 -0.82
N ASN A 183 6.85 16.20 -1.05
CA ASN A 183 5.66 15.43 -0.69
C ASN A 183 5.70 14.04 -1.34
N ASN A 184 6.12 13.94 -2.60
CA ASN A 184 6.25 12.67 -3.29
C ASN A 184 7.28 11.75 -2.63
N ASN A 185 8.43 12.27 -2.19
CA ASN A 185 9.45 11.46 -1.52
C ASN A 185 9.00 11.01 -0.12
N ILE A 186 8.29 11.88 0.59
CA ILE A 186 7.72 11.57 1.91
C ILE A 186 6.65 10.48 1.77
N GLU A 187 5.70 10.66 0.84
CA GLU A 187 4.65 9.68 0.59
C GLU A 187 5.22 8.36 0.03
N ALA A 188 6.22 8.42 -0.85
CA ALA A 188 6.92 7.23 -1.32
C ALA A 188 7.54 6.44 -0.16
N GLY A 189 8.08 7.12 0.85
CA GLY A 189 8.57 6.48 2.09
C GLY A 189 7.45 5.73 2.82
N LYS A 190 6.28 6.35 3.00
CA LYS A 190 5.10 5.72 3.60
C LYS A 190 4.68 4.47 2.84
N VAL A 191 4.44 4.59 1.53
CA VAL A 191 4.04 3.45 0.67
C VAL A 191 5.06 2.31 0.72
N ARG A 192 6.35 2.61 0.82
CA ARG A 192 7.40 1.58 0.94
C ARG A 192 7.35 0.87 2.29
N LEU A 193 7.09 1.58 3.39
CA LEU A 193 6.86 0.96 4.70
C LEU A 193 5.63 0.05 4.69
N GLU A 194 4.52 0.49 4.12
CA GLU A 194 3.29 -0.31 3.98
C GLU A 194 3.56 -1.61 3.19
N ARG A 195 4.36 -1.55 2.12
CA ARG A 195 4.73 -2.72 1.31
C ARG A 195 5.59 -3.76 2.02
N LEU A 196 6.25 -3.41 3.12
CA LEU A 196 7.00 -4.39 3.92
C LEU A 196 6.07 -5.45 4.51
N GLY A 197 4.80 -5.09 4.80
CA GLY A 197 3.86 -5.97 5.46
C GLY A 197 4.24 -6.29 6.90
N TYR A 198 4.92 -5.35 7.57
CA TYR A 198 5.27 -5.41 8.99
C TYR A 198 4.36 -4.53 9.84
N PHE A 199 3.61 -3.66 9.19
CA PHE A 199 2.78 -2.65 9.82
C PHE A 199 1.33 -2.76 9.33
N LYS A 200 0.41 -2.67 10.27
CA LYS A 200 -1.04 -2.61 10.02
C LYS A 200 -1.44 -1.23 9.51
N GLU A 201 -0.77 -0.19 10.02
CA GLU A 201 -1.02 1.21 9.67
C GLU A 201 0.30 1.98 9.65
N VAL A 202 0.45 2.87 8.68
CA VAL A 202 1.58 3.79 8.57
C VAL A 202 1.03 5.19 8.33
N ASN A 203 1.30 6.12 9.24
CA ASN A 203 0.96 7.52 9.11
C ASN A 203 2.23 8.36 8.99
N VAL A 204 2.15 9.46 8.27
CA VAL A 204 3.24 10.43 8.15
C VAL A 204 2.75 11.83 8.37
N GLU A 205 3.50 12.60 9.17
CA GLU A 205 3.22 13.99 9.46
C GLU A 205 4.48 14.83 9.27
N THR A 206 4.29 16.06 8.79
CA THR A 206 5.34 17.07 8.69
C THR A 206 5.13 18.13 9.77
N ILE A 207 6.13 18.30 10.63
CA ILE A 207 6.04 19.18 11.80
C ILE A 207 7.04 20.34 11.63
N PRO A 208 6.57 21.62 11.66
CA PRO A 208 7.45 22.75 11.66
C PRO A 208 8.40 22.75 12.86
N VAL A 209 9.66 23.10 12.65
CA VAL A 209 10.64 23.18 13.73
C VAL A 209 10.53 24.54 14.41
N VAL A 210 10.23 24.55 15.71
CA VAL A 210 10.08 25.79 16.48
C VAL A 210 11.36 26.60 16.42
N GLY A 211 11.23 27.89 16.08
CA GLY A 211 12.36 28.83 15.99
C GLY A 211 13.07 28.85 14.64
N THR A 212 12.55 28.16 13.64
CA THR A 212 13.01 28.22 12.24
C THR A 212 11.81 28.38 11.32
N ASP A 213 12.00 29.09 10.20
CA ASP A 213 10.94 29.32 9.20
C ASP A 213 11.10 28.42 7.97
N ASP A 214 12.21 27.64 7.92
CA ASP A 214 12.65 26.87 6.75
C ASP A 214 12.93 25.39 7.07
N GLN A 215 12.59 24.89 8.26
CA GLN A 215 12.85 23.51 8.66
C GLN A 215 11.62 22.78 9.11
N ILE A 216 11.54 21.51 8.68
CA ILE A 216 10.52 20.56 9.10
C ILE A 216 11.14 19.27 9.63
N ASP A 217 10.47 18.63 10.57
CA ASP A 217 10.68 17.22 10.90
C ASP A 217 9.59 16.38 10.24
N VAL A 218 9.98 15.23 9.72
CA VAL A 218 9.04 14.24 9.14
C VAL A 218 8.93 13.08 10.13
N VAL A 219 7.73 12.83 10.63
CA VAL A 219 7.46 11.78 11.62
C VAL A 219 6.61 10.69 10.98
N TYR A 220 7.18 9.49 10.89
CA TYR A 220 6.44 8.29 10.51
C TYR A 220 5.98 7.54 11.76
N SER A 221 4.69 7.44 11.95
CA SER A 221 4.07 6.68 13.04
C SER A 221 3.56 5.36 12.49
N VAL A 222 4.01 4.25 13.06
CA VAL A 222 3.65 2.91 12.60
C VAL A 222 2.95 2.11 13.70
N GLU A 223 1.99 1.27 13.32
CA GLU A 223 1.39 0.25 14.17
C GLU A 223 1.88 -1.12 13.68
N GLU A 224 2.70 -1.81 14.48
CA GLU A 224 3.28 -3.10 14.09
C GLU A 224 2.22 -4.20 14.04
N GLU A 225 2.38 -5.10 13.05
CA GLU A 225 1.55 -6.28 12.88
C GLU A 225 2.39 -7.55 13.08
N THR A 226 1.71 -8.68 13.35
CA THR A 226 2.36 -9.97 13.44
C THR A 226 2.90 -10.40 12.06
N THR A 227 4.21 -10.58 11.95
CA THR A 227 4.91 -10.94 10.70
C THR A 227 5.13 -12.44 10.55
N GLY A 228 4.91 -13.20 11.63
CA GLY A 228 4.99 -14.65 11.67
C GLY A 228 3.75 -15.31 11.06
N SER A 229 3.95 -16.34 10.27
CA SER A 229 2.90 -17.17 9.72
C SER A 229 3.17 -18.64 9.92
N VAL A 230 2.14 -19.39 10.29
CA VAL A 230 2.15 -20.85 10.41
C VAL A 230 1.08 -21.40 9.48
N GLY A 231 1.49 -22.30 8.60
CA GLY A 231 0.58 -22.96 7.66
C GLY A 231 0.65 -24.47 7.80
N GLY A 232 -0.47 -25.13 7.64
CA GLY A 232 -0.58 -26.59 7.50
C GLY A 232 -1.48 -26.92 6.32
N ASN A 233 -1.10 -27.94 5.56
CA ASN A 233 -1.93 -28.46 4.48
C ASN A 233 -2.05 -29.99 4.58
N ILE A 234 -3.24 -30.47 4.31
CA ILE A 234 -3.56 -31.90 4.22
C ILE A 234 -4.19 -32.10 2.84
N GLY A 235 -3.64 -33.03 2.07
CA GLY A 235 -4.17 -33.40 0.77
C GLY A 235 -4.26 -34.90 0.62
N TYR A 236 -5.13 -35.36 -0.26
CA TYR A 236 -5.23 -36.76 -0.66
C TYR A 236 -5.26 -36.84 -2.20
N SER A 237 -4.44 -37.70 -2.75
CA SER A 237 -4.38 -37.95 -4.20
C SER A 237 -4.30 -39.44 -4.48
N ASP A 238 -4.18 -39.83 -5.75
CA ASP A 238 -3.93 -41.24 -6.15
C ASP A 238 -2.62 -41.80 -5.53
N PHE A 239 -1.73 -40.92 -5.09
CA PHE A 239 -0.49 -41.24 -4.40
C PHE A 239 -0.61 -41.22 -2.84
N GLY A 240 -1.84 -41.18 -2.32
CA GLY A 240 -2.13 -41.24 -0.89
C GLY A 240 -2.17 -39.89 -0.18
N LEU A 241 -2.00 -39.91 1.13
CA LEU A 241 -2.07 -38.77 2.02
C LEU A 241 -0.80 -37.90 1.89
N MET A 242 -1.03 -36.58 1.76
CA MET A 242 0.02 -35.57 1.77
C MET A 242 -0.17 -34.65 2.98
N LEU A 243 0.91 -34.41 3.71
CA LEU A 243 0.95 -33.51 4.84
C LEU A 243 2.05 -32.46 4.61
N GLY A 244 1.71 -31.20 4.83
CA GLY A 244 2.69 -30.12 4.79
C GLY A 244 2.56 -29.24 6.01
N PHE A 245 3.67 -28.74 6.48
CA PHE A 245 3.79 -27.74 7.53
C PHE A 245 4.80 -26.69 7.09
N ASN A 246 4.45 -25.43 7.25
CA ASN A 246 5.37 -24.32 7.02
C ASN A 246 5.27 -23.29 8.14
N LEU A 247 6.42 -22.78 8.57
CA LEU A 247 6.55 -21.65 9.47
C LEU A 247 7.43 -20.62 8.79
N GLN A 248 7.00 -19.38 8.78
CA GLN A 248 7.76 -18.27 8.21
C GLN A 248 7.66 -17.05 9.11
N GLU A 249 8.79 -16.39 9.35
CA GLU A 249 8.87 -15.09 10.01
C GLU A 249 9.55 -14.11 9.06
N LYS A 250 8.83 -13.02 8.69
CA LYS A 250 9.31 -12.05 7.69
C LYS A 250 10.19 -10.95 8.28
N ASN A 251 10.05 -10.69 9.57
CA ASN A 251 10.81 -9.64 10.26
C ASN A 251 11.54 -10.22 11.47
N PHE A 252 12.39 -11.23 11.21
CA PHE A 252 13.06 -12.00 12.25
C PHE A 252 13.92 -11.11 13.16
N PHE A 253 13.54 -11.05 14.44
CA PHE A 253 14.12 -10.15 15.46
C PHE A 253 14.13 -8.67 15.04
N GLY A 254 13.13 -8.23 14.29
CA GLY A 254 13.02 -6.83 13.84
C GLY A 254 14.06 -6.39 12.80
N SER A 255 14.81 -7.31 12.24
CA SER A 255 15.91 -7.04 11.29
C SER A 255 15.45 -6.88 9.84
N GLY A 256 14.17 -7.15 9.56
CA GLY A 256 13.62 -7.21 8.19
C GLY A 256 14.11 -8.42 7.40
N ASN A 257 14.74 -9.41 8.05
CA ASN A 257 15.14 -10.67 7.42
C ASN A 257 14.00 -11.68 7.53
N THR A 258 13.90 -12.56 6.54
CA THR A 258 12.92 -13.64 6.54
C THR A 258 13.61 -14.96 6.87
N VAL A 259 13.00 -15.72 7.78
CA VAL A 259 13.38 -17.10 8.10
C VAL A 259 12.18 -17.99 7.83
N GLY A 260 12.41 -19.12 7.18
CA GLY A 260 11.37 -20.10 6.88
C GLY A 260 11.81 -21.53 7.20
N ILE A 261 10.85 -22.33 7.68
CA ILE A 261 11.00 -23.77 7.89
C ILE A 261 9.83 -24.45 7.22
N GLY A 262 10.09 -25.45 6.38
CA GLY A 262 9.07 -26.23 5.69
C GLY A 262 9.30 -27.72 5.88
N ILE A 263 8.22 -28.46 6.08
CA ILE A 263 8.19 -29.92 6.14
C ILE A 263 7.05 -30.38 5.24
N ASN A 264 7.38 -31.24 4.27
CA ASN A 264 6.38 -31.87 3.41
C ASN A 264 6.60 -33.37 3.42
N LYS A 265 5.53 -34.11 3.65
CA LYS A 265 5.56 -35.57 3.69
C LYS A 265 4.39 -36.13 2.92
N ASN A 266 4.66 -37.11 2.09
CA ASN A 266 3.67 -38.00 1.50
C ASN A 266 4.16 -39.46 1.62
N ILE A 267 3.45 -40.40 1.03
CA ILE A 267 3.78 -41.83 1.15
C ILE A 267 5.18 -42.16 0.61
N TYR A 268 5.60 -41.47 -0.44
CA TYR A 268 6.84 -41.78 -1.15
C TYR A 268 7.95 -40.73 -0.99
N SER A 269 7.64 -39.56 -0.41
CA SER A 269 8.64 -38.50 -0.27
C SER A 269 8.52 -37.74 1.05
N GLU A 270 9.64 -37.46 1.64
CA GLU A 270 9.82 -36.58 2.78
C GLU A 270 10.77 -35.45 2.42
N MET A 271 10.38 -34.21 2.70
CA MET A 271 11.21 -33.03 2.43
C MET A 271 11.21 -32.09 3.62
N TYR A 272 12.39 -31.71 4.04
CA TYR A 272 12.67 -30.70 5.06
C TYR A 272 13.43 -29.55 4.42
N ASN A 273 13.05 -28.31 4.66
CA ASN A 273 13.78 -27.15 4.17
C ASN A 273 13.85 -26.05 5.22
N ILE A 274 14.99 -25.37 5.25
CA ILE A 274 15.23 -24.15 6.03
C ILE A 274 15.69 -23.08 5.05
N SER A 275 15.11 -21.90 5.14
CA SER A 275 15.45 -20.77 4.30
C SER A 275 15.72 -19.52 5.15
N TYR A 276 16.63 -18.70 4.66
CA TYR A 276 16.95 -17.38 5.18
C TYR A 276 17.06 -16.41 4.02
N MET A 277 16.49 -15.21 4.16
CA MET A 277 16.57 -14.15 3.18
C MET A 277 16.84 -12.81 3.86
N ASN A 278 17.89 -12.14 3.44
CA ASN A 278 18.17 -10.75 3.78
C ASN A 278 17.87 -9.89 2.54
N PRO A 279 16.79 -9.07 2.55
CA PRO A 279 16.42 -8.23 1.40
C PRO A 279 17.38 -7.07 1.15
N TYR A 280 18.21 -6.71 2.14
CA TYR A 280 19.20 -5.63 2.10
C TYR A 280 20.56 -6.10 2.65
N ALA A 281 21.16 -7.09 1.99
CA ALA A 281 22.51 -7.54 2.33
C ALA A 281 23.56 -6.45 2.06
N THR A 282 23.27 -5.52 1.13
CA THR A 282 24.06 -4.32 0.89
C THR A 282 23.18 -3.06 1.04
N LYS A 283 23.81 -1.90 1.18
CA LYS A 283 23.11 -0.60 1.27
C LYS A 283 22.31 -0.27 0.01
N ASP A 284 22.70 -0.81 -1.13
CA ASP A 284 22.03 -0.59 -2.42
C ASP A 284 20.82 -1.53 -2.63
N GLY A 285 20.44 -2.30 -1.60
CA GLY A 285 19.27 -3.17 -1.63
C GLY A 285 19.46 -4.49 -2.38
N VAL A 286 20.71 -4.95 -2.53
CA VAL A 286 20.98 -6.31 -3.02
C VAL A 286 20.48 -7.31 -1.97
N SER A 287 19.60 -8.21 -2.37
CA SER A 287 19.13 -9.29 -1.50
C SER A 287 20.03 -10.51 -1.59
N LEU A 288 20.17 -11.20 -0.45
CA LEU A 288 20.92 -12.44 -0.33
C LEU A 288 20.08 -13.45 0.45
N GLY A 289 19.84 -14.59 -0.16
CA GLY A 289 19.13 -15.71 0.44
C GLY A 289 19.95 -16.97 0.47
N TYR A 290 19.64 -17.81 1.43
CA TYR A 290 20.20 -19.16 1.54
C TYR A 290 19.06 -20.13 1.81
N ASN A 291 19.15 -21.32 1.24
CA ASN A 291 18.26 -22.42 1.54
C ASN A 291 19.05 -23.72 1.67
N VAL A 292 18.66 -24.52 2.64
CA VAL A 292 19.18 -25.87 2.86
C VAL A 292 17.98 -26.81 2.86
N TYR A 293 18.07 -27.90 2.15
CA TYR A 293 17.02 -28.91 2.16
C TYR A 293 17.58 -30.32 2.20
N PHE A 294 16.77 -31.19 2.75
CA PHE A 294 16.89 -32.64 2.69
C PHE A 294 15.63 -33.20 2.06
N ARG A 295 15.78 -34.13 1.12
CA ARG A 295 14.67 -34.84 0.48
C ARG A 295 14.98 -36.30 0.37
N GLU A 296 14.09 -37.14 0.89
CA GLU A 296 14.08 -38.56 0.65
C GLU A 296 12.93 -38.90 -0.31
N THR A 297 13.18 -39.77 -1.32
CA THR A 297 12.13 -40.22 -2.24
C THR A 297 12.27 -41.71 -2.45
N ASP A 298 11.26 -42.49 -2.05
CA ASP A 298 11.14 -43.92 -2.25
C ASP A 298 10.32 -44.25 -3.50
N TYR A 299 11.02 -44.65 -4.56
CA TYR A 299 10.38 -45.02 -5.82
C TYR A 299 9.76 -46.41 -5.78
N GLY A 300 10.06 -47.23 -4.77
CA GLY A 300 9.44 -48.53 -4.52
C GLY A 300 7.96 -48.39 -4.13
N GLU A 301 7.60 -47.37 -3.37
CA GLU A 301 6.22 -47.04 -3.02
C GLU A 301 5.38 -46.62 -4.22
N PHE A 302 6.01 -46.12 -5.28
CA PHE A 302 5.35 -45.84 -6.56
C PHE A 302 5.10 -47.08 -7.44
N ASN A 303 5.65 -48.22 -7.09
CA ASN A 303 5.72 -49.40 -7.96
C ASN A 303 6.41 -49.14 -9.32
N VAL A 304 7.29 -48.15 -9.41
CA VAL A 304 8.04 -47.80 -10.61
C VAL A 304 9.35 -48.55 -10.69
N ALA A 305 10.14 -48.46 -9.61
CA ALA A 305 11.43 -49.16 -9.49
C ALA A 305 11.85 -49.26 -8.04
N ASN A 306 12.55 -50.35 -7.67
CA ASN A 306 12.91 -50.63 -6.28
C ASN A 306 14.23 -49.92 -5.91
N TYR A 307 14.18 -48.60 -5.72
CA TYR A 307 15.30 -47.78 -5.23
C TYR A 307 14.78 -46.55 -4.48
N LEU A 308 15.65 -45.96 -3.65
CA LEU A 308 15.42 -44.79 -2.84
C LEU A 308 16.48 -43.75 -3.17
N THR A 309 16.13 -42.49 -3.16
CA THR A 309 17.08 -41.37 -3.31
C THR A 309 17.08 -40.48 -2.09
N ASN A 310 18.24 -40.15 -1.59
CA ASN A 310 18.48 -39.17 -0.53
C ASN A 310 19.19 -37.95 -1.12
N SER A 311 18.51 -36.83 -1.23
CA SER A 311 19.09 -35.62 -1.78
C SER A 311 19.31 -34.57 -0.67
N HIS A 312 20.48 -33.97 -0.67
CA HIS A 312 20.84 -32.84 0.18
C HIS A 312 21.22 -31.66 -0.69
N GLY A 313 20.54 -30.51 -0.50
CA GLY A 313 20.82 -29.34 -1.32
C GLY A 313 21.15 -28.11 -0.50
N LEU A 314 22.06 -27.31 -1.02
CA LEU A 314 22.42 -25.99 -0.53
C LEU A 314 22.24 -24.98 -1.67
N GLY A 315 21.36 -23.98 -1.47
CA GLY A 315 21.14 -22.93 -2.45
C GLY A 315 21.55 -21.56 -1.93
N ALA A 316 22.06 -20.72 -2.83
CA ALA A 316 22.28 -19.30 -2.61
C ALA A 316 21.48 -18.50 -3.68
N GLN A 317 20.82 -17.45 -3.24
CA GLN A 317 20.00 -16.59 -4.10
C GLN A 317 20.47 -15.15 -3.97
N PHE A 318 20.63 -14.46 -5.10
CA PHE A 318 21.01 -13.06 -5.18
C PHE A 318 19.93 -12.29 -5.94
N GLY A 319 19.51 -11.14 -5.42
CA GLY A 319 18.58 -10.27 -6.11
C GLY A 319 19.12 -8.85 -6.18
N TYR A 320 19.31 -8.34 -7.40
CA TYR A 320 19.75 -6.97 -7.67
C TYR A 320 18.55 -6.10 -8.04
N PRO A 321 18.26 -5.00 -7.30
CA PRO A 321 17.17 -4.10 -7.63
C PRO A 321 17.54 -3.25 -8.86
N ILE A 322 16.73 -3.34 -9.94
CA ILE A 322 16.87 -2.49 -11.13
C ILE A 322 16.03 -1.23 -10.94
N SER A 323 14.86 -1.37 -10.33
CA SER A 323 13.93 -0.27 -10.00
C SER A 323 13.13 -0.64 -8.74
N ASP A 324 12.25 0.26 -8.29
CA ASP A 324 11.38 0.01 -7.13
C ASP A 324 10.42 -1.18 -7.32
N ILE A 325 10.14 -1.55 -8.57
CA ILE A 325 9.20 -2.62 -8.94
C ILE A 325 9.87 -3.79 -9.68
N SER A 326 11.15 -3.68 -10.03
CA SER A 326 11.86 -4.68 -10.84
C SER A 326 13.14 -5.12 -10.18
N ARG A 327 13.35 -6.43 -10.12
CA ARG A 327 14.56 -7.03 -9.52
C ARG A 327 15.08 -8.14 -10.43
N LEU A 328 16.40 -8.20 -10.62
CA LEU A 328 17.07 -9.29 -11.32
C LEU A 328 17.54 -10.31 -10.30
N GLY A 329 17.15 -11.58 -10.46
CA GLY A 329 17.51 -12.66 -9.55
C GLY A 329 18.46 -13.67 -10.20
N PHE A 330 19.43 -14.13 -9.41
CA PHE A 330 20.30 -15.25 -9.73
C PHE A 330 20.23 -16.27 -8.60
N SER A 331 20.19 -17.55 -8.93
CA SER A 331 20.29 -18.63 -7.95
C SER A 331 21.37 -19.62 -8.36
N LEU A 332 22.09 -20.09 -7.36
CA LEU A 332 23.06 -21.18 -7.48
C LEU A 332 22.66 -22.25 -6.47
N THR A 333 22.51 -23.47 -6.92
CA THR A 333 22.17 -24.60 -6.05
C THR A 333 23.21 -25.69 -6.26
N TYR A 334 23.71 -26.24 -5.15
CA TYR A 334 24.46 -27.47 -5.14
C TYR A 334 23.57 -28.57 -4.59
N ASP A 335 23.46 -29.66 -5.32
CA ASP A 335 22.69 -30.85 -4.95
C ASP A 335 23.56 -32.08 -4.93
N LYS A 336 23.43 -32.85 -3.86
CA LYS A 336 24.06 -34.16 -3.72
C LYS A 336 22.99 -35.21 -3.50
N THR A 337 22.92 -36.17 -4.40
CA THR A 337 21.95 -37.26 -4.36
C THR A 337 22.66 -38.60 -4.21
N ASP A 338 22.28 -39.32 -3.17
CA ASP A 338 22.69 -40.72 -2.93
C ASP A 338 21.53 -41.63 -3.40
N ILE A 339 21.87 -42.68 -4.17
CA ILE A 339 20.93 -43.70 -4.65
C ILE A 339 21.13 -44.99 -3.89
N ASP A 340 20.13 -45.42 -3.14
CA ASP A 340 20.06 -46.72 -2.50
C ASP A 340 19.21 -47.69 -3.34
N ILE A 341 19.85 -48.73 -3.81
CA ILE A 341 19.23 -49.81 -4.59
C ILE A 341 18.73 -50.92 -3.65
N GLY A 342 17.46 -51.28 -3.80
CA GLY A 342 16.88 -52.41 -3.04
C GLY A 342 17.46 -53.78 -3.42
N THR A 343 16.94 -54.83 -2.83
CA THR A 343 17.42 -56.21 -3.04
C THR A 343 17.17 -56.75 -4.46
N LEU A 344 16.24 -56.22 -5.20
CA LEU A 344 15.89 -56.60 -6.59
C LEU A 344 15.63 -55.30 -7.41
N PRO A 345 16.69 -54.51 -7.70
CA PRO A 345 16.52 -53.29 -8.49
C PRO A 345 16.20 -53.61 -9.96
N ALA A 346 15.57 -52.67 -10.64
CA ALA A 346 15.46 -52.73 -12.09
C ALA A 346 16.87 -52.80 -12.73
N ARG A 347 17.00 -53.54 -13.81
CA ARG A 347 18.31 -53.75 -14.48
C ARG A 347 18.95 -52.42 -14.86
N GLU A 348 18.18 -51.51 -15.39
CA GLU A 348 18.65 -50.18 -15.83
C GLU A 348 19.27 -49.38 -14.66
N ILE A 349 18.66 -49.44 -13.47
CA ILE A 349 19.16 -48.76 -12.25
C ILE A 349 20.45 -49.45 -11.75
N TYR A 350 20.48 -50.78 -11.77
CA TYR A 350 21.69 -51.52 -11.38
C TYR A 350 22.85 -51.22 -12.34
N ASP A 351 22.61 -51.25 -13.64
CA ASP A 351 23.63 -50.94 -14.66
C ASP A 351 24.12 -49.49 -14.51
N PHE A 352 23.22 -48.54 -14.29
CA PHE A 352 23.54 -47.13 -14.07
C PHE A 352 24.42 -46.96 -12.83
N VAL A 353 23.99 -47.46 -11.66
CA VAL A 353 24.74 -47.34 -10.40
C VAL A 353 26.07 -48.06 -10.48
N SER A 354 26.16 -49.16 -11.22
CA SER A 354 27.40 -49.89 -11.43
C SER A 354 28.40 -49.14 -12.33
N ALA A 355 27.91 -48.34 -13.28
CA ALA A 355 28.73 -47.56 -14.21
C ALA A 355 29.17 -46.22 -13.60
N GLU A 356 28.21 -45.47 -13.01
CA GLU A 356 28.37 -44.07 -12.60
C GLU A 356 28.57 -43.91 -11.06
N GLY A 357 28.29 -44.98 -10.28
CA GLY A 357 28.32 -44.94 -8.83
C GLY A 357 26.96 -44.65 -8.20
N ARG A 358 26.92 -44.49 -6.87
CA ARG A 358 25.72 -44.26 -6.10
C ARG A 358 25.49 -42.79 -5.75
N VAL A 359 26.50 -41.96 -5.90
CA VAL A 359 26.51 -40.56 -5.46
C VAL A 359 26.65 -39.65 -6.67
N PHE A 360 25.71 -38.69 -6.79
CA PHE A 360 25.70 -37.68 -7.84
C PHE A 360 25.77 -36.29 -7.22
N GLU A 361 26.61 -35.43 -7.78
CA GLU A 361 26.75 -34.02 -7.37
C GLU A 361 26.49 -33.13 -8.59
N THR A 362 25.60 -32.15 -8.44
CA THR A 362 25.21 -31.20 -9.50
C THR A 362 25.19 -29.75 -9.02
#